data_e41487f08b2cdb690ed5f80871a88535
#
_entry.id   e41487f08b2cdb690ed5f80871a88535
#
_cell.length_a   1.000
_cell.length_b   1.000
_cell.length_c   1.000
_cell.angle_alpha   90.00
_cell.angle_beta   90.00
_cell.angle_gamma   90.00
#
_symmetry.space_group_name_H-M   'P 1'
#
loop_
_entity.id
_entity.type
_entity.pdbx_description
1 polymer ?
#
loop_
_entity_poly.entity_id
_entity_poly.type
_entity_poly.pdbx_seq_one_letter_code
_entity_poly.pdbx_strand_id
1 'polypeptide(L)'
;IPLRHTVIFGGVGQNAQVTAMRRGVDILVATPGRLLDLFNQKHIRLDFVSYFVLDEADRMLDMGFIHDVQKITALLPTERQTLLFSATMPPGVIRLANKILHNPKEVSVAPTATPVKTVEQKVIFIDREKKRSCLVKLLQEATFDRVIVFTRTKHKAGKLAEQLTKSGIKSESLHGDKSQSARQKALELFKSGKVTVLVATDIASRGIDVDDVTHVINYELPVVPEDYVHRIGRTARAGASGSALSLCDKSEIPHLTKIEQLIKTKIEILEGERPQSEPPERSGKISKKKRKKRKK
;
A
#
# COMPACT_ATOMS: atom_id res chain seq x y z
N ILE A 1 -31.82 6.50 -10.44
CA ILE A 1 -32.14 7.37 -9.28
C ILE A 1 -30.95 8.31 -9.14
N PRO A 2 -31.15 9.64 -9.19
CA PRO A 2 -30.07 10.60 -9.01
C PRO A 2 -29.68 10.65 -7.52
N LEU A 3 -28.63 9.91 -7.13
CA LEU A 3 -28.07 9.94 -5.79
C LEU A 3 -26.99 11.03 -5.69
N ARG A 4 -27.10 11.86 -4.67
CA ARG A 4 -26.06 12.86 -4.35
C ARG A 4 -24.96 12.19 -3.54
N HIS A 5 -23.74 12.36 -3.97
CA HIS A 5 -22.59 11.82 -3.27
C HIS A 5 -21.52 12.89 -3.03
N THR A 6 -20.71 12.69 -2.02
CA THR A 6 -19.54 13.51 -1.77
C THR A 6 -18.43 12.69 -1.12
N VAL A 7 -17.20 13.21 -1.25
CA VAL A 7 -16.01 12.60 -0.65
C VAL A 7 -15.42 13.57 0.36
N ILE A 8 -15.08 13.07 1.56
CA ILE A 8 -14.39 13.84 2.59
C ILE A 8 -13.08 13.16 3.00
N PHE A 9 -12.00 13.92 3.01
CA PHE A 9 -10.68 13.40 3.33
C PHE A 9 -9.76 14.51 3.88
N GLY A 10 -8.74 14.09 4.61
CA GLY A 10 -7.78 14.99 5.24
C GLY A 10 -6.76 15.58 4.27
N GLY A 11 -5.95 16.54 4.77
CA GLY A 11 -4.86 17.16 4.01
C GLY A 11 -5.27 18.25 3.03
N VAL A 12 -6.55 18.58 2.94
CA VAL A 12 -7.11 19.69 2.14
C VAL A 12 -8.05 20.55 2.99
N GLY A 13 -8.32 21.77 2.52
CA GLY A 13 -9.30 22.66 3.17
C GLY A 13 -10.66 22.01 3.30
N GLN A 14 -11.34 22.24 4.42
CA GLN A 14 -12.64 21.61 4.70
C GLN A 14 -13.85 22.35 4.13
N ASN A 15 -13.72 23.63 3.76
CA ASN A 15 -14.87 24.47 3.40
C ASN A 15 -15.73 23.89 2.27
N ALA A 16 -15.10 23.39 1.21
CA ALA A 16 -15.79 22.77 0.08
C ALA A 16 -16.55 21.50 0.54
N GLN A 17 -15.95 20.69 1.42
CA GLN A 17 -16.54 19.48 1.96
C GLN A 17 -17.73 19.82 2.86
N VAL A 18 -17.59 20.81 3.74
CA VAL A 18 -18.67 21.30 4.60
C VAL A 18 -19.85 21.86 3.77
N THR A 19 -19.53 22.60 2.71
CA THR A 19 -20.58 23.13 1.82
C THR A 19 -21.33 22.01 1.10
N ALA A 20 -20.63 20.98 0.64
CA ALA A 20 -21.25 19.80 0.03
C ALA A 20 -22.17 19.07 1.03
N MET A 21 -21.71 18.85 2.27
CA MET A 21 -22.51 18.22 3.32
C MET A 21 -23.79 19.00 3.67
N ARG A 22 -23.71 20.32 3.72
CA ARG A 22 -24.90 21.18 3.99
C ARG A 22 -26.01 21.04 2.95
N ARG A 23 -25.66 20.70 1.69
CA ARG A 23 -26.64 20.44 0.63
C ARG A 23 -27.38 19.11 0.77
N GLY A 24 -26.95 18.30 1.72
CA GLY A 24 -27.40 16.92 1.92
C GLY A 24 -26.80 15.96 0.91
N VAL A 25 -26.44 14.78 1.36
CA VAL A 25 -25.85 13.72 0.55
C VAL A 25 -26.50 12.38 0.88
N ASP A 26 -26.63 11.53 -0.13
CA ASP A 26 -27.17 10.18 0.03
C ASP A 26 -26.02 9.16 0.21
N ILE A 27 -24.87 9.43 -0.38
CA ILE A 27 -23.67 8.59 -0.26
C ILE A 27 -22.50 9.45 0.19
N LEU A 28 -21.90 9.09 1.34
CA LEU A 28 -20.70 9.72 1.87
C LEU A 28 -19.52 8.76 1.82
N VAL A 29 -18.49 9.11 1.07
CA VAL A 29 -17.21 8.41 1.10
C VAL A 29 -16.25 9.20 1.98
N ALA A 30 -15.64 8.56 2.97
CA ALA A 30 -14.89 9.27 3.99
C ALA A 30 -13.60 8.57 4.43
N THR A 31 -12.56 9.36 4.71
CA THR A 31 -11.46 8.86 5.54
C THR A 31 -11.81 9.03 7.02
N PRO A 32 -11.46 8.05 7.90
CA PRO A 32 -11.93 8.04 9.29
C PRO A 32 -11.62 9.33 10.06
N GLY A 33 -10.39 9.83 9.99
CA GLY A 33 -9.98 11.02 10.72
C GLY A 33 -10.75 12.28 10.32
N ARG A 34 -10.99 12.52 9.02
CA ARG A 34 -11.75 13.69 8.56
C ARG A 34 -13.24 13.56 8.87
N LEU A 35 -13.79 12.36 8.84
CA LEU A 35 -15.17 12.13 9.23
C LEU A 35 -15.39 12.49 10.70
N LEU A 36 -14.53 12.01 11.61
CA LEU A 36 -14.61 12.35 13.03
C LEU A 36 -14.38 13.84 13.28
N ASP A 37 -13.44 14.46 12.58
CA ASP A 37 -13.16 15.89 12.69
C ASP A 37 -14.42 16.73 12.36
N LEU A 38 -15.03 16.49 11.20
CA LEU A 38 -16.26 17.20 10.79
C LEU A 38 -17.48 16.85 11.64
N PHE A 39 -17.57 15.62 12.16
CA PHE A 39 -18.60 15.24 13.11
C PHE A 39 -18.46 16.01 14.43
N ASN A 40 -17.27 16.08 15.00
CA ASN A 40 -17.00 16.82 16.23
C ASN A 40 -17.27 18.33 16.08
N GLN A 41 -17.04 18.87 14.89
CA GLN A 41 -17.39 20.25 14.53
C GLN A 41 -18.89 20.45 14.24
N LYS A 42 -19.72 19.40 14.36
CA LYS A 42 -21.17 19.41 14.09
C LYS A 42 -21.54 19.75 12.63
N HIS A 43 -20.64 19.51 11.69
CA HIS A 43 -20.91 19.68 10.25
C HIS A 43 -21.55 18.44 9.62
N ILE A 44 -21.49 17.30 10.30
CA ILE A 44 -22.01 16.01 9.83
C ILE A 44 -22.89 15.41 10.94
N ARG A 45 -24.01 14.80 10.53
CA ARG A 45 -24.85 13.96 11.36
C ARG A 45 -24.82 12.54 10.81
N LEU A 46 -24.79 11.54 11.69
CA LEU A 46 -24.70 10.12 11.32
C LEU A 46 -25.96 9.33 11.74
N ASP A 47 -26.95 10.00 12.32
CA ASP A 47 -28.16 9.40 12.91
C ASP A 47 -29.06 8.68 11.89
N PHE A 48 -28.88 8.95 10.61
CA PHE A 48 -29.70 8.42 9.51
C PHE A 48 -28.96 7.42 8.61
N VAL A 49 -27.77 6.97 9.05
CA VAL A 49 -26.97 6.00 8.27
C VAL A 49 -27.62 4.63 8.33
N SER A 50 -28.16 4.18 7.20
CA SER A 50 -28.77 2.86 7.06
C SER A 50 -27.79 1.80 6.55
N TYR A 51 -26.72 2.22 5.86
CA TYR A 51 -25.67 1.36 5.32
C TYR A 51 -24.30 1.88 5.73
N PHE A 52 -23.52 1.00 6.36
CA PHE A 52 -22.12 1.29 6.71
C PHE A 52 -21.21 0.31 5.98
N VAL A 53 -20.32 0.84 5.15
CA VAL A 53 -19.35 0.04 4.42
C VAL A 53 -17.96 0.38 4.93
N LEU A 54 -17.25 -0.62 5.44
CA LEU A 54 -15.83 -0.54 5.76
C LEU A 54 -15.06 -1.29 4.69
N ASP A 55 -14.35 -0.56 3.85
CA ASP A 55 -13.53 -1.11 2.79
C ASP A 55 -12.04 -1.10 3.16
N GLU A 56 -11.28 -2.06 2.64
CA GLU A 56 -9.85 -2.24 2.93
C GLU A 56 -9.55 -2.27 4.46
N ALA A 57 -10.29 -3.10 5.23
CA ALA A 57 -10.18 -3.11 6.71
C ALA A 57 -8.80 -3.49 7.23
N ASP A 58 -8.07 -4.40 6.56
CA ASP A 58 -6.67 -4.74 6.86
C ASP A 58 -5.78 -3.50 6.75
N ARG A 59 -6.03 -2.69 5.77
CA ARG A 59 -5.32 -1.45 5.52
C ARG A 59 -5.62 -0.38 6.58
N MET A 60 -6.87 -0.30 7.04
CA MET A 60 -7.22 0.57 8.17
C MET A 60 -6.47 0.17 9.43
N LEU A 61 -6.21 -1.13 9.61
CA LEU A 61 -5.39 -1.65 10.71
C LEU A 61 -3.93 -1.18 10.58
N ASP A 62 -3.31 -1.37 9.41
CA ASP A 62 -1.91 -1.00 9.14
C ASP A 62 -1.66 0.50 9.33
N MET A 63 -2.63 1.33 8.98
CA MET A 63 -2.57 2.78 9.13
C MET A 63 -2.93 3.28 10.53
N GLY A 64 -3.29 2.39 11.47
CA GLY A 64 -3.66 2.74 12.83
C GLY A 64 -5.07 3.32 13.00
N PHE A 65 -5.93 3.28 11.98
CA PHE A 65 -7.28 3.85 12.02
C PHE A 65 -8.32 2.98 12.74
N ILE A 66 -7.94 1.83 13.26
CA ILE A 66 -8.89 0.93 13.95
C ILE A 66 -9.65 1.63 15.09
N HIS A 67 -8.95 2.46 15.87
CA HIS A 67 -9.59 3.21 16.95
C HIS A 67 -10.59 4.24 16.43
N ASP A 68 -10.29 4.90 15.32
CA ASP A 68 -11.18 5.86 14.71
C ASP A 68 -12.40 5.18 14.08
N VAL A 69 -12.21 4.04 13.42
CA VAL A 69 -13.31 3.20 12.92
C VAL A 69 -14.23 2.76 14.06
N GLN A 70 -13.68 2.35 15.22
CA GLN A 70 -14.48 1.97 16.37
C GLN A 70 -15.27 3.15 16.94
N LYS A 71 -14.70 4.35 17.00
CA LYS A 71 -15.44 5.57 17.41
C LYS A 71 -16.56 5.87 16.43
N ILE A 72 -16.30 5.83 15.11
CA ILE A 72 -17.32 6.05 14.09
C ILE A 72 -18.45 5.05 14.27
N THR A 73 -18.13 3.76 14.40
CA THR A 73 -19.14 2.70 14.55
C THR A 73 -20.04 2.92 15.77
N ALA A 74 -19.50 3.46 16.87
CA ALA A 74 -20.27 3.78 18.08
C ALA A 74 -21.20 4.99 17.90
N LEU A 75 -20.98 5.83 16.89
CA LEU A 75 -21.83 6.99 16.57
C LEU A 75 -22.95 6.65 15.58
N LEU A 76 -22.92 5.47 14.98
CA LEU A 76 -23.91 5.05 13.99
C LEU A 76 -25.15 4.44 14.67
N PRO A 77 -26.33 4.51 14.03
CA PRO A 77 -27.53 3.81 14.49
C PRO A 77 -27.29 2.31 14.68
N THR A 78 -27.96 1.71 15.65
CA THR A 78 -27.89 0.26 15.88
C THR A 78 -28.53 -0.51 14.73
N GLU A 79 -29.68 -0.02 14.24
CA GLU A 79 -30.35 -0.59 13.07
C GLU A 79 -29.71 -0.07 11.79
N ARG A 80 -28.84 -0.88 11.23
CA ARG A 80 -28.16 -0.62 9.95
C ARG A 80 -27.67 -1.91 9.34
N GLN A 81 -27.44 -1.91 8.03
CA GLN A 81 -26.63 -2.94 7.39
C GLN A 81 -25.16 -2.56 7.44
N THR A 82 -24.31 -3.47 7.94
CA THR A 82 -22.87 -3.25 7.98
C THR A 82 -22.19 -4.24 7.04
N LEU A 83 -21.33 -3.73 6.15
CA LEU A 83 -20.51 -4.50 5.24
C LEU A 83 -19.03 -4.24 5.56
N LEU A 84 -18.23 -5.30 5.61
CA LEU A 84 -16.79 -5.21 5.80
C LEU A 84 -16.09 -5.95 4.66
N PHE A 85 -15.22 -5.23 3.97
CA PHE A 85 -14.37 -5.77 2.92
C PHE A 85 -12.92 -5.69 3.34
N SER A 86 -12.18 -6.76 3.09
CA SER A 86 -10.74 -6.84 3.40
C SER A 86 -10.08 -7.85 2.47
N ALA A 87 -8.88 -7.54 2.02
CA ALA A 87 -8.08 -8.47 1.20
C ALA A 87 -7.49 -9.59 2.05
N THR A 88 -7.16 -9.27 3.32
CA THR A 88 -6.61 -10.23 4.29
C THR A 88 -7.37 -10.13 5.62
N MET A 89 -7.37 -11.22 6.40
CA MET A 89 -8.06 -11.30 7.69
C MET A 89 -7.08 -11.56 8.85
N PRO A 90 -6.13 -10.64 9.13
CA PRO A 90 -5.26 -10.76 10.27
C PRO A 90 -6.05 -10.65 11.59
N PRO A 91 -5.51 -11.12 12.73
CA PRO A 91 -6.23 -11.14 14.01
C PRO A 91 -6.85 -9.80 14.43
N GLY A 92 -6.24 -8.69 14.03
CA GLY A 92 -6.78 -7.35 14.30
C GLY A 92 -8.08 -7.06 13.54
N VAL A 93 -8.15 -7.46 12.26
CA VAL A 93 -9.35 -7.31 11.41
C VAL A 93 -10.45 -8.25 11.88
N ILE A 94 -10.11 -9.51 12.24
CA ILE A 94 -11.10 -10.45 12.79
C ILE A 94 -11.72 -9.89 14.07
N ARG A 95 -10.91 -9.34 15.00
CA ARG A 95 -11.44 -8.70 16.21
C ARG A 95 -12.34 -7.51 15.91
N LEU A 96 -12.00 -6.70 14.90
CA LEU A 96 -12.85 -5.60 14.46
C LEU A 96 -14.16 -6.13 13.89
N ALA A 97 -14.11 -7.07 12.96
CA ALA A 97 -15.28 -7.70 12.33
C ALA A 97 -16.26 -8.26 13.39
N ASN A 98 -15.77 -9.03 14.34
CA ASN A 98 -16.57 -9.59 15.44
C ASN A 98 -17.21 -8.51 16.34
N LYS A 99 -16.64 -7.31 16.38
CA LYS A 99 -17.18 -6.20 17.17
C LYS A 99 -18.27 -5.40 16.45
N ILE A 100 -18.17 -5.27 15.11
CA ILE A 100 -19.05 -4.37 14.35
C ILE A 100 -20.10 -5.09 13.50
N LEU A 101 -19.93 -6.38 13.25
CA LEU A 101 -20.86 -7.18 12.47
C LEU A 101 -21.76 -8.01 13.38
N HIS A 102 -23.03 -8.15 13.00
CA HIS A 102 -24.03 -8.97 13.68
C HIS A 102 -24.49 -10.07 12.73
N ASN A 103 -24.26 -11.34 13.09
CA ASN A 103 -24.60 -12.52 12.27
C ASN A 103 -24.20 -12.35 10.80
N PRO A 104 -22.92 -12.05 10.49
CA PRO A 104 -22.52 -11.74 9.14
C PRO A 104 -22.62 -12.99 8.25
N LYS A 105 -23.00 -12.76 6.98
CA LYS A 105 -22.74 -13.73 5.93
C LYS A 105 -21.31 -13.54 5.45
N GLU A 106 -20.50 -14.56 5.58
CA GLU A 106 -19.14 -14.55 5.08
C GLU A 106 -19.10 -15.02 3.63
N VAL A 107 -18.54 -14.18 2.77
CA VAL A 107 -18.26 -14.52 1.37
C VAL A 107 -16.77 -14.41 1.17
N SER A 108 -16.10 -15.54 1.06
CA SER A 108 -14.68 -15.58 0.73
C SER A 108 -14.55 -15.93 -0.75
N VAL A 109 -14.09 -14.97 -1.53
CA VAL A 109 -13.54 -15.27 -2.85
C VAL A 109 -12.15 -15.82 -2.57
N ALA A 110 -11.91 -17.08 -2.97
CA ALA A 110 -10.56 -17.65 -2.84
C ALA A 110 -9.55 -16.61 -3.31
N PRO A 111 -8.43 -16.41 -2.59
CA PRO A 111 -7.44 -15.42 -3.01
C PRO A 111 -7.22 -15.64 -4.48
N THR A 112 -7.76 -14.75 -5.26
CA THR A 112 -7.55 -14.84 -6.68
C THR A 112 -6.06 -14.69 -6.79
N ALA A 113 -5.36 -15.80 -6.99
CA ALA A 113 -3.99 -15.80 -7.47
C ALA A 113 -3.92 -15.04 -8.81
N THR A 114 -4.95 -14.24 -9.10
CA THR A 114 -5.17 -13.59 -10.38
C THR A 114 -4.12 -12.52 -10.66
N PRO A 115 -3.76 -11.60 -9.74
CA PRO A 115 -2.63 -10.71 -10.01
C PRO A 115 -1.31 -11.47 -10.10
N VAL A 116 -1.15 -12.52 -9.27
CA VAL A 116 0.08 -13.33 -9.26
C VAL A 116 0.22 -14.17 -10.53
N LYS A 117 -0.90 -14.61 -11.13
CA LYS A 117 -0.90 -15.44 -12.36
C LYS A 117 -0.89 -14.63 -13.65
N THR A 118 -1.45 -13.43 -13.63
CA THR A 118 -1.55 -12.57 -14.83
C THR A 118 -0.37 -11.61 -14.99
N VAL A 119 0.39 -11.39 -13.91
CA VAL A 119 1.60 -10.54 -13.94
C VAL A 119 2.82 -11.40 -14.17
N GLU A 120 3.58 -11.10 -15.22
CA GLU A 120 4.92 -11.67 -15.44
C GLU A 120 5.86 -11.14 -14.35
N GLN A 121 6.46 -12.04 -13.55
CA GLN A 121 7.28 -11.65 -12.39
C GLN A 121 8.72 -12.09 -12.59
N LYS A 122 9.66 -11.12 -12.48
CA LYS A 122 11.08 -11.35 -12.62
C LYS A 122 11.88 -10.72 -11.48
N VAL A 123 13.06 -11.27 -11.20
CA VAL A 123 13.99 -10.73 -10.21
C VAL A 123 15.39 -10.58 -10.80
N ILE A 124 16.04 -9.47 -10.47
CA ILE A 124 17.46 -9.22 -10.72
C ILE A 124 18.17 -9.25 -9.38
N PHE A 125 19.18 -10.12 -9.23
CA PHE A 125 20.06 -10.11 -8.07
C PHE A 125 21.22 -9.15 -8.31
N ILE A 126 21.34 -8.13 -7.47
CA ILE A 126 22.26 -7.03 -7.69
C ILE A 126 22.70 -6.39 -6.36
N ASP A 127 23.94 -5.91 -6.31
CA ASP A 127 24.43 -5.17 -5.16
C ASP A 127 23.63 -3.88 -4.95
N ARG A 128 23.43 -3.53 -3.69
CA ARG A 128 22.65 -2.37 -3.29
C ARG A 128 23.10 -1.08 -3.95
N GLU A 129 24.40 -0.88 -4.07
CA GLU A 129 25.02 0.30 -4.67
C GLU A 129 24.75 0.41 -6.17
N LYS A 130 24.57 -0.72 -6.84
CA LYS A 130 24.31 -0.80 -8.28
C LYS A 130 22.83 -0.71 -8.65
N LYS A 131 21.90 -0.84 -7.70
CA LYS A 131 20.45 -0.81 -7.99
C LYS A 131 20.03 0.44 -8.77
N ARG A 132 20.57 1.61 -8.42
CA ARG A 132 20.23 2.85 -9.11
C ARG A 132 20.65 2.87 -10.57
N SER A 133 21.91 2.52 -10.83
CA SER A 133 22.43 2.47 -12.23
C SER A 133 21.69 1.44 -13.06
N CYS A 134 21.38 0.27 -12.49
CA CYS A 134 20.56 -0.74 -13.12
C CYS A 134 19.16 -0.20 -13.45
N LEU A 135 18.48 0.45 -12.50
CA LEU A 135 17.16 1.03 -12.73
C LEU A 135 17.19 2.08 -13.85
N VAL A 136 18.18 2.99 -13.85
CA VAL A 136 18.33 4.01 -14.90
C VAL A 136 18.49 3.34 -16.26
N LYS A 137 19.38 2.35 -16.36
CA LYS A 137 19.60 1.60 -17.60
C LYS A 137 18.31 0.94 -18.10
N LEU A 138 17.61 0.22 -17.23
CA LEU A 138 16.34 -0.42 -17.56
C LEU A 138 15.30 0.59 -18.09
N LEU A 139 15.15 1.73 -17.41
CA LEU A 139 14.18 2.75 -17.79
C LEU A 139 14.55 3.52 -19.08
N GLN A 140 15.81 3.48 -19.51
CA GLN A 140 16.27 4.11 -20.75
C GLN A 140 16.21 3.16 -21.94
N GLU A 141 16.44 1.85 -21.72
CA GLU A 141 16.51 0.85 -22.80
C GLU A 141 15.14 0.29 -23.18
N ALA A 142 14.18 0.27 -22.26
CA ALA A 142 12.87 -0.31 -22.51
C ALA A 142 11.83 0.78 -22.84
N THR A 143 10.91 0.43 -23.73
CA THR A 143 9.73 1.24 -24.05
C THR A 143 8.69 1.10 -22.95
N PHE A 144 9.00 1.63 -21.76
CA PHE A 144 8.05 1.63 -20.64
C PHE A 144 7.12 2.85 -20.74
N ASP A 145 5.82 2.63 -20.89
CA ASP A 145 4.86 3.72 -20.96
C ASP A 145 4.53 4.30 -19.58
N ARG A 146 4.19 3.44 -18.62
CA ARG A 146 3.80 3.83 -17.26
C ARG A 146 4.37 2.86 -16.25
N VAL A 147 5.30 3.34 -15.44
CA VAL A 147 6.02 2.55 -14.44
C VAL A 147 5.77 3.07 -13.04
N ILE A 148 5.43 2.18 -12.11
CA ILE A 148 5.48 2.48 -10.69
C ILE A 148 6.72 1.82 -10.09
N VAL A 149 7.58 2.63 -9.45
CA VAL A 149 8.78 2.17 -8.76
C VAL A 149 8.56 2.23 -7.25
N PHE A 150 8.65 1.12 -6.56
CA PHE A 150 8.43 1.04 -5.12
C PHE A 150 9.71 1.10 -4.31
N THR A 151 9.71 1.97 -3.29
CA THR A 151 10.73 2.06 -2.25
C THR A 151 10.11 1.90 -0.87
N ARG A 152 10.90 1.47 0.13
CA ARG A 152 10.39 1.28 1.50
C ARG A 152 10.14 2.58 2.27
N THR A 153 10.87 3.64 1.95
CA THR A 153 10.81 4.87 2.74
C THR A 153 10.54 6.11 1.90
N LYS A 154 9.83 7.07 2.48
CA LYS A 154 9.50 8.36 1.89
C LYS A 154 10.74 9.15 1.42
N HIS A 155 11.81 9.15 2.22
CA HIS A 155 13.06 9.83 1.87
C HIS A 155 13.73 9.22 0.64
N LYS A 156 13.71 7.88 0.52
CA LYS A 156 14.24 7.20 -0.66
C LYS A 156 13.39 7.47 -1.88
N ALA A 157 12.05 7.50 -1.74
CA ALA A 157 11.16 7.80 -2.85
C ALA A 157 11.45 9.18 -3.46
N GLY A 158 11.55 10.22 -2.63
CA GLY A 158 11.87 11.58 -3.09
C GLY A 158 13.24 11.65 -3.75
N LYS A 159 14.29 11.11 -3.07
CA LYS A 159 15.66 11.12 -3.58
C LYS A 159 15.80 10.35 -4.88
N LEU A 160 15.18 9.19 -5.00
CA LEU A 160 15.24 8.38 -6.21
C LEU A 160 14.54 9.07 -7.38
N ALA A 161 13.37 9.65 -7.20
CA ALA A 161 12.68 10.41 -8.25
C ALA A 161 13.53 11.59 -8.74
N GLU A 162 14.14 12.36 -7.84
CA GLU A 162 15.06 13.45 -8.20
C GLU A 162 16.26 12.93 -9.01
N GLN A 163 16.85 11.80 -8.61
CA GLN A 163 17.98 11.20 -9.32
C GLN A 163 17.60 10.70 -10.71
N LEU A 164 16.40 10.10 -10.87
CA LEU A 164 15.88 9.67 -12.17
C LEU A 164 15.65 10.88 -13.09
N THR A 165 15.07 11.96 -12.56
CA THR A 165 14.88 13.21 -13.33
C THR A 165 16.22 13.80 -13.79
N LYS A 166 17.26 13.81 -12.94
CA LYS A 166 18.62 14.22 -13.32
C LYS A 166 19.25 13.33 -14.39
N SER A 167 18.80 12.08 -14.51
CA SER A 167 19.21 11.14 -15.55
C SER A 167 18.33 11.21 -16.83
N GLY A 168 17.49 12.24 -16.95
CA GLY A 168 16.64 12.47 -18.13
C GLY A 168 15.33 11.68 -18.14
N ILE A 169 15.01 10.95 -17.05
CA ILE A 169 13.77 10.16 -16.94
C ILE A 169 12.68 11.03 -16.30
N LYS A 170 11.55 11.20 -17.00
CA LYS A 170 10.39 11.97 -16.51
C LYS A 170 9.77 11.26 -15.31
N SER A 171 10.13 11.66 -14.10
CA SER A 171 9.72 11.00 -12.86
C SER A 171 9.17 11.97 -11.82
N GLU A 172 8.23 11.48 -11.02
CA GLU A 172 7.67 12.15 -9.85
C GLU A 172 7.64 11.19 -8.65
N SER A 173 7.66 11.76 -7.43
CA SER A 173 7.52 10.95 -6.23
C SER A 173 6.14 11.06 -5.60
N LEU A 174 5.69 9.96 -4.96
CA LEU A 174 4.45 9.89 -4.21
C LEU A 174 4.70 9.27 -2.83
N HIS A 175 4.70 10.12 -1.79
CA HIS A 175 4.96 9.68 -0.42
C HIS A 175 4.28 10.59 0.61
N GLY A 176 4.24 10.16 1.87
CA GLY A 176 3.48 10.80 2.94
C GLY A 176 3.91 12.23 3.29
N ASP A 177 5.16 12.63 3.00
CA ASP A 177 5.62 14.01 3.29
C ASP A 177 5.20 15.04 2.23
N LYS A 178 4.66 14.61 1.10
CA LYS A 178 4.07 15.55 0.13
C LYS A 178 2.69 16.01 0.60
N SER A 179 2.40 17.29 0.40
CA SER A 179 1.05 17.81 0.61
C SER A 179 0.05 17.09 -0.30
N GLN A 180 -1.21 17.07 0.09
CA GLN A 180 -2.25 16.39 -0.71
C GLN A 180 -2.37 16.98 -2.12
N SER A 181 -2.21 18.30 -2.26
CA SER A 181 -2.18 18.96 -3.58
C SER A 181 -1.00 18.53 -4.44
N ALA A 182 0.21 18.40 -3.84
CA ALA A 182 1.38 17.90 -4.55
C ALA A 182 1.22 16.43 -4.96
N ARG A 183 0.55 15.61 -4.13
CA ARG A 183 0.24 14.20 -4.47
C ARG A 183 -0.74 14.11 -5.62
N GLN A 184 -1.82 14.91 -5.61
CA GLN A 184 -2.78 14.98 -6.70
C GLN A 184 -2.12 15.42 -8.00
N LYS A 185 -1.28 16.47 -7.96
CA LYS A 185 -0.53 16.93 -9.13
C LYS A 185 0.39 15.84 -9.70
N ALA A 186 1.13 15.11 -8.84
CA ALA A 186 1.98 14.01 -9.28
C ALA A 186 1.17 12.90 -10.00
N LEU A 187 0.00 12.55 -9.45
CA LEU A 187 -0.90 11.58 -10.07
C LEU A 187 -1.48 12.07 -11.40
N GLU A 188 -1.88 13.33 -11.50
CA GLU A 188 -2.37 13.92 -12.74
C GLU A 188 -1.30 13.93 -13.85
N LEU A 189 -0.06 14.28 -13.49
CA LEU A 189 1.07 14.24 -14.41
C LEU A 189 1.36 12.81 -14.89
N PHE A 190 1.23 11.82 -14.01
CA PHE A 190 1.41 10.42 -14.33
C PHE A 190 0.25 9.88 -15.18
N LYS A 191 -1.00 10.18 -14.82
CA LYS A 191 -2.20 9.81 -15.61
C LYS A 191 -2.17 10.40 -17.02
N SER A 192 -1.72 11.63 -17.16
CA SER A 192 -1.62 12.31 -18.47
C SER A 192 -0.40 11.90 -19.30
N GLY A 193 0.48 11.02 -18.82
CA GLY A 193 1.70 10.61 -19.51
C GLY A 193 2.80 11.68 -19.57
N LYS A 194 2.62 12.84 -18.92
CA LYS A 194 3.68 13.86 -18.80
C LYS A 194 4.85 13.37 -17.96
N VAL A 195 4.58 12.47 -17.04
CA VAL A 195 5.54 11.72 -16.21
C VAL A 195 5.32 10.24 -16.50
N THR A 196 6.37 9.52 -16.83
CA THR A 196 6.31 8.09 -17.17
C THR A 196 6.66 7.20 -15.98
N VAL A 197 7.34 7.72 -14.97
CA VAL A 197 7.78 6.97 -13.78
C VAL A 197 7.26 7.62 -12.50
N LEU A 198 6.49 6.87 -11.72
CA LEU A 198 6.03 7.29 -10.40
C LEU A 198 6.79 6.51 -9.32
N VAL A 199 7.62 7.20 -8.54
CA VAL A 199 8.34 6.57 -7.41
C VAL A 199 7.51 6.69 -6.14
N ALA A 200 7.08 5.57 -5.58
CA ALA A 200 6.10 5.55 -4.50
C ALA A 200 6.52 4.70 -3.29
N THR A 201 5.90 4.98 -2.14
CA THR A 201 5.88 4.08 -0.98
C THR A 201 4.54 3.37 -0.90
N ASP A 202 4.49 2.22 -0.22
CA ASP A 202 3.27 1.42 -0.08
C ASP A 202 2.09 2.24 0.42
N ILE A 203 2.26 2.98 1.51
CA ILE A 203 1.20 3.81 2.11
C ILE A 203 0.64 4.84 1.12
N ALA A 204 1.50 5.46 0.34
CA ALA A 204 1.09 6.54 -0.54
C ALA A 204 0.52 6.06 -1.87
N SER A 205 0.93 4.88 -2.33
CA SER A 205 0.45 4.26 -3.57
C SER A 205 -0.85 3.49 -3.41
N ARG A 206 -1.23 3.22 -2.19
CA ARG A 206 -2.49 2.55 -1.87
C ARG A 206 -3.67 3.45 -2.30
N GLY A 207 -4.68 2.88 -2.94
CA GLY A 207 -5.82 3.63 -3.49
C GLY A 207 -5.48 4.51 -4.70
N ILE A 208 -4.30 4.35 -5.31
CA ILE A 208 -4.05 4.94 -6.61
C ILE A 208 -4.95 4.24 -7.62
N ASP A 209 -5.92 4.99 -8.11
CA ASP A 209 -6.71 4.65 -9.27
C ASP A 209 -5.98 5.17 -10.50
N VAL A 210 -5.03 4.37 -11.00
CA VAL A 210 -4.34 4.60 -12.26
C VAL A 210 -4.46 3.34 -13.07
N ASP A 211 -5.17 3.46 -14.16
CA ASP A 211 -5.23 2.42 -15.19
C ASP A 211 -3.95 2.48 -16.05
N ASP A 212 -3.74 1.45 -16.83
CA ASP A 212 -2.65 1.34 -17.80
C ASP A 212 -1.23 1.39 -17.20
N VAL A 213 -1.05 1.00 -15.94
CA VAL A 213 0.30 0.74 -15.41
C VAL A 213 0.83 -0.52 -16.06
N THR A 214 1.83 -0.38 -16.91
CA THR A 214 2.42 -1.50 -17.64
C THR A 214 3.41 -2.28 -16.80
N HIS A 215 4.16 -1.57 -15.96
CA HIS A 215 5.24 -2.17 -15.19
C HIS A 215 5.25 -1.71 -13.72
N VAL A 216 5.51 -2.66 -12.85
CA VAL A 216 5.82 -2.41 -11.45
C VAL A 216 7.27 -2.81 -11.17
N ILE A 217 8.06 -1.89 -10.63
CA ILE A 217 9.45 -2.18 -10.25
C ILE A 217 9.58 -2.09 -8.73
N ASN A 218 9.89 -3.19 -8.07
CA ASN A 218 10.28 -3.19 -6.68
C ASN A 218 11.78 -2.84 -6.58
N TYR A 219 12.09 -1.54 -6.48
CA TYR A 219 13.47 -1.09 -6.23
C TYR A 219 13.98 -1.59 -4.87
N GLU A 220 13.07 -1.71 -3.91
CA GLU A 220 13.25 -2.43 -2.66
C GLU A 220 12.07 -3.37 -2.43
N LEU A 221 12.37 -4.62 -2.07
CA LEU A 221 11.34 -5.58 -1.70
C LEU A 221 10.63 -5.14 -0.41
N PRO A 222 9.31 -5.34 -0.29
CA PRO A 222 8.59 -5.03 0.94
C PRO A 222 8.99 -5.99 2.07
N VAL A 223 8.87 -5.51 3.30
CA VAL A 223 9.10 -6.33 4.51
C VAL A 223 7.93 -7.28 4.76
N VAL A 224 6.72 -6.80 4.48
CA VAL A 224 5.46 -7.54 4.58
C VAL A 224 5.17 -8.19 3.23
N PRO A 225 5.09 -9.52 3.14
CA PRO A 225 4.91 -10.21 1.85
C PRO A 225 3.62 -9.84 1.12
N GLU A 226 2.56 -9.55 1.85
CA GLU A 226 1.26 -9.14 1.31
C GLU A 226 1.36 -7.83 0.53
N ASP A 227 2.21 -6.89 0.96
CA ASP A 227 2.45 -5.65 0.23
C ASP A 227 3.01 -5.91 -1.18
N TYR A 228 3.76 -7.00 -1.39
CA TYR A 228 4.23 -7.38 -2.71
C TYR A 228 3.06 -7.66 -3.67
N VAL A 229 2.06 -8.40 -3.22
CA VAL A 229 0.86 -8.69 -4.02
C VAL A 229 0.07 -7.41 -4.31
N HIS A 230 -0.06 -6.52 -3.33
CA HIS A 230 -0.70 -5.22 -3.50
C HIS A 230 0.06 -4.30 -4.47
N ARG A 231 1.40 -4.37 -4.50
CA ARG A 231 2.22 -3.62 -5.46
C ARG A 231 2.04 -4.13 -6.88
N ILE A 232 2.22 -5.43 -7.10
CA ILE A 232 2.10 -6.00 -8.45
C ILE A 232 0.66 -5.91 -8.99
N GLY A 233 -0.35 -5.90 -8.11
CA GLY A 233 -1.74 -5.62 -8.46
C GLY A 233 -2.02 -4.18 -8.93
N ARG A 234 -1.00 -3.32 -9.05
CA ARG A 234 -1.12 -2.02 -9.75
C ARG A 234 -1.04 -2.16 -11.25
N THR A 235 -0.49 -3.25 -11.76
CA THR A 235 -0.50 -3.60 -13.20
C THR A 235 -1.46 -4.76 -13.47
N ALA A 236 -1.62 -5.15 -14.73
CA ALA A 236 -2.49 -6.25 -15.18
C ALA A 236 -3.97 -6.09 -14.74
N ARG A 237 -4.49 -4.86 -14.76
CA ARG A 237 -5.91 -4.60 -14.47
C ARG A 237 -6.77 -4.74 -15.71
N ALA A 238 -8.06 -5.00 -15.51
CA ALA A 238 -9.06 -5.10 -16.58
C ALA A 238 -8.71 -6.07 -17.72
N GLY A 239 -7.95 -7.14 -17.42
CA GLY A 239 -7.57 -8.14 -18.44
C GLY A 239 -6.32 -7.79 -19.26
N ALA A 240 -5.65 -6.67 -18.97
CA ALA A 240 -4.36 -6.34 -19.59
C ALA A 240 -3.23 -7.22 -19.03
N SER A 241 -2.19 -7.43 -19.82
CA SER A 241 -0.92 -8.02 -19.35
C SER A 241 -0.11 -7.01 -18.56
N GLY A 242 0.62 -7.46 -17.55
CA GLY A 242 1.49 -6.61 -16.74
C GLY A 242 2.79 -7.31 -16.38
N SER A 243 3.82 -6.52 -16.10
CA SER A 243 5.12 -7.05 -15.69
C SER A 243 5.57 -6.45 -14.35
N ALA A 244 6.16 -7.30 -13.52
CA ALA A 244 6.72 -6.91 -12.24
C ALA A 244 8.19 -7.32 -12.15
N LEU A 245 9.07 -6.35 -11.93
CA LEU A 245 10.51 -6.58 -11.78
C LEU A 245 10.96 -6.22 -10.37
N SER A 246 11.74 -7.08 -9.76
CA SER A 246 12.29 -6.86 -8.41
C SER A 246 13.80 -6.77 -8.44
N LEU A 247 14.38 -5.70 -7.90
CA LEU A 247 15.82 -5.58 -7.68
C LEU A 247 16.14 -6.06 -6.28
N CYS A 248 16.77 -7.22 -6.16
CA CYS A 248 17.01 -7.88 -4.88
C CYS A 248 18.50 -7.88 -4.53
N ASP A 249 18.87 -7.24 -3.42
CA ASP A 249 20.22 -7.36 -2.87
C ASP A 249 20.32 -8.48 -1.82
N LYS A 250 21.55 -8.81 -1.40
CA LYS A 250 21.80 -9.89 -0.43
C LYS A 250 20.97 -9.73 0.86
N SER A 251 20.75 -8.52 1.34
CA SER A 251 20.00 -8.25 2.57
C SER A 251 18.49 -8.51 2.42
N GLU A 252 17.97 -8.55 1.19
CA GLU A 252 16.55 -8.71 0.88
C GLU A 252 16.15 -10.16 0.58
N ILE A 253 17.09 -11.09 0.52
CA ILE A 253 16.81 -12.51 0.29
C ILE A 253 15.77 -13.08 1.26
N PRO A 254 15.80 -12.77 2.58
CA PRO A 254 14.75 -13.24 3.51
C PRO A 254 13.35 -12.72 3.14
N HIS A 255 13.24 -11.49 2.62
CA HIS A 255 11.97 -10.94 2.16
C HIS A 255 11.49 -11.64 0.89
N LEU A 256 12.38 -11.82 -0.10
CA LEU A 256 12.08 -12.57 -1.32
C LEU A 256 11.56 -13.98 -1.01
N THR A 257 12.22 -14.68 -0.10
CA THR A 257 11.83 -16.04 0.30
C THR A 257 10.41 -16.08 0.88
N LYS A 258 10.05 -15.11 1.75
CA LYS A 258 8.71 -15.02 2.31
C LYS A 258 7.66 -14.67 1.25
N ILE A 259 8.00 -13.80 0.30
CA ILE A 259 7.14 -13.45 -0.84
C ILE A 259 6.87 -14.70 -1.68
N GLU A 260 7.91 -15.46 -2.07
CA GLU A 260 7.78 -16.68 -2.84
C GLU A 260 6.95 -17.77 -2.11
N GLN A 261 7.07 -17.84 -0.78
CA GLN A 261 6.22 -18.72 0.03
C GLN A 261 4.76 -18.30 0.00
N LEU A 262 4.47 -17.00 0.09
CA LEU A 262 3.11 -16.46 0.03
C LEU A 262 2.47 -16.71 -1.33
N ILE A 263 3.19 -16.40 -2.42
CA ILE A 263 2.66 -16.57 -3.78
C ILE A 263 2.75 -18.02 -4.29
N LYS A 264 3.38 -18.92 -3.52
CA LYS A 264 3.57 -20.34 -3.83
C LYS A 264 4.29 -20.60 -5.17
N THR A 265 5.11 -19.66 -5.60
CA THR A 265 5.85 -19.74 -6.87
C THR A 265 7.21 -19.11 -6.70
N LYS A 266 8.24 -19.68 -7.32
CA LYS A 266 9.56 -19.06 -7.44
C LYS A 266 9.50 -17.98 -8.51
N ILE A 267 10.07 -16.81 -8.20
CA ILE A 267 10.15 -15.72 -9.15
C ILE A 267 11.31 -16.02 -10.12
N GLU A 268 11.05 -15.87 -11.41
CA GLU A 268 12.03 -16.09 -12.48
C GLU A 268 13.23 -15.14 -12.33
N ILE A 269 14.44 -15.67 -12.44
CA ILE A 269 15.65 -14.87 -12.39
C ILE A 269 15.93 -14.33 -13.79
N LEU A 270 15.92 -13.00 -13.93
CA LEU A 270 16.25 -12.32 -15.17
C LEU A 270 17.76 -12.11 -15.30
N GLU A 271 18.44 -11.73 -14.22
CA GLU A 271 19.86 -11.44 -14.20
C GLU A 271 20.47 -11.68 -12.81
N GLY A 272 21.75 -12.05 -12.76
CA GLY A 272 22.49 -12.33 -11.53
C GLY A 272 22.24 -13.73 -10.98
N GLU A 273 22.92 -14.05 -9.89
CA GLU A 273 22.77 -15.31 -9.19
C GLU A 273 22.17 -15.08 -7.81
N ARG A 274 21.28 -15.97 -7.40
CA ARG A 274 20.70 -15.90 -6.06
C ARG A 274 21.78 -16.09 -5.00
N PRO A 275 22.09 -15.07 -4.16
CA PRO A 275 23.06 -15.24 -3.11
C PRO A 275 22.64 -16.36 -2.16
N GLN A 276 23.58 -17.24 -1.79
CA GLN A 276 23.29 -18.24 -0.79
C GLN A 276 22.96 -17.55 0.54
N SER A 277 21.86 -17.95 1.15
CA SER A 277 21.51 -17.49 2.48
C SER A 277 22.55 -18.05 3.46
N GLU A 278 23.28 -17.16 4.12
CA GLU A 278 24.07 -17.59 5.26
C GLU A 278 23.14 -18.25 6.30
N PRO A 279 23.49 -19.42 6.85
CA PRO A 279 22.70 -19.99 7.92
C PRO A 279 22.62 -18.97 9.06
N PRO A 280 21.47 -18.87 9.77
CA PRO A 280 21.32 -17.91 10.86
C PRO A 280 22.48 -18.11 11.84
N GLU A 281 23.24 -17.04 12.11
CA GLU A 281 24.26 -17.05 13.15
C GLU A 281 23.61 -17.61 14.41
N ARG A 282 24.12 -18.76 14.87
CA ARG A 282 23.70 -19.33 16.14
C ARG A 282 24.03 -18.28 17.19
N SER A 283 23.01 -17.63 17.72
CA SER A 283 23.12 -16.70 18.85
C SER A 283 24.04 -17.29 19.90
N GLY A 284 25.20 -16.64 20.05
CA GLY A 284 26.29 -17.12 20.90
C GLY A 284 25.79 -17.41 22.30
N LYS A 285 26.15 -18.59 22.81
CA LYS A 285 25.95 -19.02 24.19
C LYS A 285 26.38 -17.90 25.12
N ILE A 286 25.43 -17.34 25.87
CA ILE A 286 25.69 -16.44 26.99
C ILE A 286 26.58 -17.22 27.96
N SER A 287 27.86 -16.87 28.01
CA SER A 287 28.82 -17.46 28.97
C SER A 287 28.38 -17.05 30.39
N LYS A 288 27.91 -18.03 31.17
CA LYS A 288 27.65 -17.85 32.58
C LYS A 288 28.97 -17.53 33.30
N LYS A 289 29.27 -16.25 33.51
CA LYS A 289 30.33 -15.81 34.41
C LYS A 289 30.00 -16.30 35.84
N LYS A 290 30.76 -17.28 36.36
CA LYS A 290 30.73 -17.75 37.75
C LYS A 290 30.98 -16.57 38.69
N ARG A 291 29.96 -16.19 39.45
CA ARG A 291 30.06 -15.24 40.56
C ARG A 291 30.82 -15.92 41.70
N LYS A 292 32.15 -15.69 41.81
CA LYS A 292 32.93 -16.10 43.02
C LYS A 292 32.40 -15.32 44.21
N LYS A 293 31.81 -16.04 45.18
CA LYS A 293 31.56 -15.55 46.54
C LYS A 293 32.90 -15.22 47.20
N ARG A 294 33.13 -13.97 47.58
CA ARG A 294 34.12 -13.62 48.63
C ARG A 294 33.36 -13.57 49.94
N LYS A 295 33.68 -14.53 50.82
CA LYS A 295 33.49 -14.42 52.29
C LYS A 295 34.65 -13.56 52.83
N LYS A 296 34.35 -12.48 53.50
CA LYS A 296 34.89 -12.08 54.82
C LYS A 296 34.01 -10.96 55.35
#